data_33854a0c21c1057f6777987f55d69386
#
_entry.id   33854a0c21c1057f6777987f55d69386
#
_cell.length_a   1.000
_cell.length_b   1.000
_cell.length_c   1.000
_cell.angle_alpha   90.00
_cell.angle_beta   90.00
_cell.angle_gamma   90.00
#
_symmetry.space_group_name_H-M   'P 1'
#
loop_
_entity.id
_entity.type
_entity.pdbx_description
1 polymer ?
#
loop_
_entity_poly.entity_id
_entity_poly.type
_entity_poly.pdbx_seq_one_letter_code
_entity_poly.pdbx_strand_id
1 'polypeptide(L)'
;MRRPRRLRSLSAHSSGFTLIELLIAMMILGILMAYLVPKIPEAIEEAKITASRKNLSDIYQGLTTYQAKFGRLPSESGVKFFAVLISKGVWENTKASAKKLTCPGVDIGALAIRDLPPEEWYKDLDAVNGDYSAYAGRNCKEYPLRNASGKDCWIATDNDPEMNFRTTTLVLMGDGTTDRLEIADLQEQGVLAKDEEYLQVGPDSPYE
;
A
#
# COMPACT_ATOMS: atom_id res chain seq x y z
N MET A 1 14.61 -78.72 6.03
CA MET A 1 13.73 -78.35 4.94
C MET A 1 12.91 -77.12 5.41
N ARG A 2 13.25 -75.88 4.94
CA ARG A 2 12.51 -74.61 5.25
C ARG A 2 11.54 -74.33 4.11
N ARG A 3 10.22 -74.22 4.42
CA ARG A 3 9.18 -73.90 3.45
C ARG A 3 9.23 -72.36 3.12
N PRO A 4 9.15 -72.00 1.85
CA PRO A 4 9.12 -70.55 1.49
C PRO A 4 7.77 -69.93 1.89
N ARG A 5 7.84 -68.77 2.59
CA ARG A 5 6.69 -67.89 2.87
C ARG A 5 6.24 -67.24 1.56
N ARG A 6 5.02 -67.53 1.11
CA ARG A 6 4.36 -66.82 0.01
C ARG A 6 4.01 -65.42 0.49
N LEU A 7 4.64 -64.44 -0.11
CA LEU A 7 4.22 -63.04 0.00
C LEU A 7 2.87 -62.89 -0.71
N ARG A 8 1.82 -62.52 0.02
CA ARG A 8 0.55 -62.10 -0.55
C ARG A 8 0.78 -60.73 -1.19
N SER A 9 0.65 -60.63 -2.50
CA SER A 9 0.56 -59.37 -3.21
C SER A 9 -0.76 -58.72 -2.84
N LEU A 10 -0.68 -57.59 -2.15
CA LEU A 10 -1.81 -56.69 -1.97
C LEU A 10 -2.07 -56.02 -3.35
N SER A 11 -3.05 -56.52 -4.07
CA SER A 11 -3.53 -55.81 -5.26
C SER A 11 -4.21 -54.51 -4.80
N ALA A 12 -3.51 -53.39 -5.01
CA ALA A 12 -4.10 -52.08 -4.87
C ALA A 12 -5.19 -51.96 -5.93
N HIS A 13 -6.45 -51.88 -5.49
CA HIS A 13 -7.56 -51.52 -6.37
C HIS A 13 -7.36 -50.06 -6.78
N SER A 14 -6.89 -49.83 -7.98
CA SER A 14 -6.96 -48.51 -8.60
C SER A 14 -8.42 -48.28 -9.02
N SER A 15 -9.20 -47.61 -8.18
CA SER A 15 -10.50 -47.07 -8.57
C SER A 15 -10.25 -45.96 -9.56
N GLY A 16 -10.56 -46.15 -10.82
CA GLY A 16 -10.57 -45.10 -11.84
C GLY A 16 -11.72 -44.12 -11.59
N PHE A 17 -11.47 -42.85 -11.86
CA PHE A 17 -12.50 -41.83 -11.80
C PHE A 17 -13.57 -42.10 -12.86
N THR A 18 -14.84 -41.92 -12.50
CA THR A 18 -15.94 -42.01 -13.45
C THR A 18 -16.11 -40.68 -14.19
N LEU A 19 -16.61 -40.74 -15.42
CA LEU A 19 -16.87 -39.56 -16.24
C LEU A 19 -17.89 -38.63 -15.56
N ILE A 20 -18.86 -39.19 -14.84
CA ILE A 20 -19.87 -38.43 -14.11
C ILE A 20 -19.27 -37.67 -12.90
N GLU A 21 -18.33 -38.27 -12.17
CA GLU A 21 -17.62 -37.60 -11.07
C GLU A 21 -16.81 -36.40 -11.56
N LEU A 22 -16.12 -36.54 -12.71
CA LEU A 22 -15.42 -35.44 -13.32
C LEU A 22 -16.37 -34.30 -13.73
N LEU A 23 -17.51 -34.65 -14.32
CA LEU A 23 -18.51 -33.68 -14.77
C LEU A 23 -19.12 -32.91 -13.59
N ILE A 24 -19.45 -33.60 -12.50
CA ILE A 24 -19.97 -32.97 -11.28
C ILE A 24 -18.90 -32.06 -10.65
N ALA A 25 -17.64 -32.49 -10.59
CA ALA A 25 -16.54 -31.69 -10.06
C ALA A 25 -16.35 -30.39 -10.88
N MET A 26 -16.36 -30.49 -12.22
CA MET A 26 -16.28 -29.31 -13.11
C MET A 26 -17.46 -28.35 -12.94
N MET A 27 -18.68 -28.87 -12.73
CA MET A 27 -19.86 -28.07 -12.48
C MET A 27 -19.74 -27.30 -11.16
N ILE A 28 -19.29 -27.96 -10.08
CA ILE A 28 -19.09 -27.30 -8.77
C ILE A 28 -18.01 -26.24 -8.89
N LEU A 29 -16.88 -26.53 -9.53
CA LEU A 29 -15.80 -25.57 -9.77
C LEU A 29 -16.29 -24.35 -10.58
N GLY A 30 -17.12 -24.56 -11.60
CA GLY A 30 -17.71 -23.50 -12.40
C GLY A 30 -18.57 -22.55 -11.55
N ILE A 31 -19.42 -23.09 -10.68
CA ILE A 31 -20.25 -22.29 -9.77
C ILE A 31 -19.38 -21.50 -8.78
N LEU A 32 -18.37 -22.13 -8.19
CA LEU A 32 -17.45 -21.48 -7.26
C LEU A 32 -16.66 -20.36 -7.94
N MET A 33 -16.17 -20.59 -9.16
CA MET A 33 -15.47 -19.59 -9.95
C MET A 33 -16.36 -18.39 -10.29
N ALA A 34 -17.59 -18.63 -10.70
CA ALA A 34 -18.55 -17.55 -11.02
C ALA A 34 -18.81 -16.63 -9.82
N TYR A 35 -18.77 -17.16 -8.60
CA TYR A 35 -18.94 -16.38 -7.37
C TYR A 35 -17.63 -15.70 -6.91
N LEU A 36 -16.49 -16.39 -7.05
CA LEU A 36 -15.20 -15.94 -6.50
C LEU A 36 -14.52 -14.89 -7.37
N VAL A 37 -14.53 -15.08 -8.72
CA VAL A 37 -13.79 -14.21 -9.65
C VAL A 37 -14.14 -12.72 -9.51
N PRO A 38 -15.42 -12.30 -9.39
CA PRO A 38 -15.75 -10.88 -9.24
C PRO A 38 -15.26 -10.26 -7.91
N LYS A 39 -14.95 -11.07 -6.90
CA LYS A 39 -14.45 -10.58 -5.59
C LYS A 39 -12.92 -10.46 -5.50
N ILE A 40 -12.19 -10.98 -6.48
CA ILE A 40 -10.72 -10.93 -6.48
C ILE A 40 -10.19 -9.50 -6.53
N PRO A 41 -10.71 -8.58 -7.39
CA PRO A 41 -10.22 -7.20 -7.42
C PRO A 41 -10.36 -6.48 -6.08
N GLU A 42 -11.50 -6.63 -5.40
CA GLU A 42 -11.74 -6.04 -4.08
C GLU A 42 -10.76 -6.57 -3.02
N ALA A 43 -10.51 -7.87 -3.03
CA ALA A 43 -9.56 -8.49 -2.10
C ALA A 43 -8.11 -8.01 -2.34
N ILE A 44 -7.73 -7.81 -3.61
CA ILE A 44 -6.41 -7.28 -3.97
C ILE A 44 -6.29 -5.82 -3.49
N GLU A 45 -7.31 -5.00 -3.71
CA GLU A 45 -7.33 -3.60 -3.28
C GLU A 45 -7.21 -3.50 -1.75
N GLU A 46 -7.98 -4.27 -1.00
CA GLU A 46 -7.91 -4.29 0.46
C GLU A 46 -6.53 -4.77 0.99
N ALA A 47 -5.90 -5.70 0.30
CA ALA A 47 -4.53 -6.12 0.59
C ALA A 47 -3.52 -4.98 0.36
N LYS A 48 -3.68 -4.19 -0.71
CA LYS A 48 -2.85 -3.01 -1.00
C LYS A 48 -3.06 -1.92 0.04
N ILE A 49 -4.30 -1.65 0.45
CA ILE A 49 -4.65 -0.70 1.52
C ILE A 49 -3.98 -1.10 2.83
N THR A 50 -4.06 -2.37 3.19
CA THR A 50 -3.41 -2.90 4.41
C THR A 50 -1.89 -2.76 4.35
N ALA A 51 -1.29 -3.05 3.20
CA ALA A 51 0.15 -2.89 2.99
C ALA A 51 0.57 -1.41 3.06
N SER A 52 -0.24 -0.50 2.50
CA SER A 52 0.00 0.95 2.57
C SER A 52 -0.08 1.46 4.01
N ARG A 53 -1.08 1.03 4.78
CA ARG A 53 -1.19 1.39 6.20
C ARG A 53 0.04 0.96 7.00
N LYS A 54 0.58 -0.22 6.71
CA LYS A 54 1.83 -0.68 7.31
C LYS A 54 3.02 0.21 6.92
N ASN A 55 3.13 0.55 5.64
CA ASN A 55 4.20 1.45 5.17
C ASN A 55 4.12 2.82 5.84
N LEU A 56 2.92 3.42 5.95
CA LEU A 56 2.71 4.69 6.65
C LEU A 56 3.13 4.60 8.13
N SER A 57 2.81 3.50 8.82
CA SER A 57 3.27 3.25 10.19
C SER A 57 4.80 3.15 10.28
N ASP A 58 5.44 2.46 9.33
CA ASP A 58 6.91 2.37 9.27
C ASP A 58 7.52 3.76 9.01
N ILE A 59 6.93 4.56 8.12
CA ILE A 59 7.38 5.93 7.82
C ILE A 59 7.24 6.81 9.06
N TYR A 60 6.14 6.72 9.80
CA TYR A 60 5.96 7.45 11.06
C TYR A 60 7.08 7.13 12.05
N GLN A 61 7.40 5.85 12.25
CA GLN A 61 8.50 5.43 13.11
C GLN A 61 9.85 5.97 12.60
N GLY A 62 10.05 6.02 11.28
CA GLY A 62 11.21 6.64 10.66
C GLY A 62 11.30 8.14 10.96
N LEU A 63 10.19 8.87 10.80
CA LEU A 63 10.13 10.32 11.06
C LEU A 63 10.33 10.65 12.54
N THR A 64 9.80 9.85 13.46
CA THR A 64 10.08 10.01 14.90
C THR A 64 11.54 9.72 15.23
N THR A 65 12.15 8.73 14.58
CA THR A 65 13.59 8.46 14.68
C THR A 65 14.42 9.61 14.11
N TYR A 66 14.00 10.18 12.98
CA TYR A 66 14.60 11.39 12.41
C TYR A 66 14.55 12.55 13.41
N GLN A 67 13.39 12.80 14.00
CA GLN A 67 13.20 13.84 15.01
C GLN A 67 14.11 13.63 16.22
N ALA A 68 14.23 12.40 16.72
CA ALA A 68 15.13 12.07 17.83
C ALA A 68 16.62 12.32 17.47
N LYS A 69 17.01 12.04 16.21
CA LYS A 69 18.40 12.22 15.73
C LYS A 69 18.77 13.66 15.43
N PHE A 70 17.83 14.44 14.87
CA PHE A 70 18.09 15.80 14.37
C PHE A 70 17.44 16.90 15.22
N GLY A 71 16.67 16.54 16.27
CA GLY A 71 15.99 17.47 17.18
C GLY A 71 14.76 18.15 16.59
N ARG A 72 14.41 17.86 15.34
CA ARG A 72 13.25 18.44 14.63
C ARG A 72 12.71 17.49 13.56
N LEU A 73 11.47 17.68 13.18
CA LEU A 73 10.90 17.03 11.99
C LEU A 73 11.50 17.62 10.71
N PRO A 74 11.39 16.91 9.56
CA PRO A 74 11.83 17.44 8.28
C PRO A 74 11.11 18.74 7.94
N SER A 75 11.81 19.65 7.27
CA SER A 75 11.27 20.92 6.77
C SER A 75 10.99 20.90 5.27
N GLU A 76 11.36 19.82 4.65
CA GLU A 76 11.14 19.55 3.24
C GLU A 76 9.65 19.31 2.98
N SER A 77 9.17 19.67 1.76
CA SER A 77 7.76 19.57 1.39
C SER A 77 7.52 18.45 0.38
N GLY A 78 6.31 17.92 0.35
CA GLY A 78 5.87 16.90 -0.59
C GLY A 78 6.61 15.58 -0.37
N VAL A 79 6.95 14.87 -1.43
CA VAL A 79 7.66 13.57 -1.36
C VAL A 79 8.99 13.70 -0.61
N LYS A 80 9.66 14.84 -0.67
CA LYS A 80 10.91 15.09 0.05
C LYS A 80 10.74 14.99 1.57
N PHE A 81 9.56 15.27 2.11
CA PHE A 81 9.25 15.21 3.55
C PHE A 81 9.58 13.83 4.16
N PHE A 82 9.31 12.76 3.45
CA PHE A 82 9.63 11.40 3.93
C PHE A 82 10.84 10.78 3.21
N ALA A 83 11.22 11.27 2.03
CA ALA A 83 12.42 10.82 1.32
C ALA A 83 13.72 11.10 2.11
N VAL A 84 13.71 12.09 3.01
CA VAL A 84 14.81 12.38 3.94
C VAL A 84 15.20 11.17 4.79
N LEU A 85 14.30 10.22 5.01
CA LEU A 85 14.61 9.01 5.78
C LEU A 85 15.75 8.21 5.16
N ILE A 86 15.81 8.14 3.85
CA ILE A 86 16.89 7.47 3.12
C ILE A 86 18.06 8.44 2.90
N SER A 87 17.81 9.64 2.36
CA SER A 87 18.88 10.58 1.99
C SER A 87 19.69 11.09 3.19
N LYS A 88 19.09 11.15 4.39
CA LYS A 88 19.81 11.54 5.64
C LYS A 88 20.26 10.32 6.48
N GLY A 89 20.15 9.11 5.95
CA GLY A 89 20.65 7.89 6.59
C GLY A 89 19.96 7.55 7.91
N VAL A 90 18.63 7.78 8.00
CA VAL A 90 17.78 7.24 9.06
C VAL A 90 17.42 5.80 8.71
N TRP A 91 17.12 5.56 7.46
CA TRP A 91 16.98 4.22 6.89
C TRP A 91 18.16 3.90 5.98
N GLU A 92 18.53 2.62 5.95
CA GLU A 92 19.51 2.14 4.96
C GLU A 92 18.93 2.28 3.55
N ASN A 93 19.80 2.68 2.61
CA ASN A 93 19.44 2.78 1.20
C ASN A 93 19.37 1.38 0.56
N THR A 94 18.25 0.71 0.75
CA THR A 94 17.97 -0.63 0.23
C THR A 94 16.69 -0.62 -0.59
N LYS A 95 16.55 -1.59 -1.48
CA LYS A 95 15.32 -1.83 -2.24
C LYS A 95 14.08 -1.94 -1.34
N ALA A 96 14.22 -2.56 -0.16
CA ALA A 96 13.12 -2.72 0.80
C ALA A 96 12.70 -1.38 1.39
N SER A 97 13.67 -0.54 1.79
CA SER A 97 13.42 0.81 2.31
C SER A 97 12.79 1.71 1.27
N ALA A 98 13.32 1.70 0.04
CA ALA A 98 12.81 2.50 -1.06
C ALA A 98 11.35 2.14 -1.41
N LYS A 99 11.04 0.84 -1.46
CA LYS A 99 9.66 0.37 -1.72
C LYS A 99 8.65 0.78 -0.65
N LYS A 100 9.06 1.00 0.58
CA LYS A 100 8.17 1.49 1.64
C LYS A 100 7.71 2.94 1.41
N LEU A 101 8.52 3.72 0.70
CA LEU A 101 8.20 5.11 0.35
C LEU A 101 7.35 5.22 -0.93
N THR A 102 7.06 4.11 -1.60
CA THR A 102 6.11 4.04 -2.70
C THR A 102 4.80 3.40 -2.24
N CYS A 103 3.66 3.95 -2.66
CA CYS A 103 2.37 3.38 -2.32
C CYS A 103 2.16 2.03 -3.02
N PRO A 104 1.78 0.96 -2.30
CA PRO A 104 1.53 -0.35 -2.88
C PRO A 104 0.38 -0.40 -3.91
N GLY A 105 -0.47 0.63 -3.93
CA GLY A 105 -1.56 0.78 -4.90
C GLY A 105 -1.08 1.08 -6.31
N VAL A 106 0.09 1.69 -6.45
CA VAL A 106 0.59 2.29 -7.68
C VAL A 106 1.43 1.33 -8.49
N ASP A 107 1.27 1.37 -9.81
CA ASP A 107 2.23 0.76 -10.72
C ASP A 107 3.49 1.63 -10.79
N ILE A 108 4.63 1.06 -10.42
CA ILE A 108 5.94 1.74 -10.49
C ILE A 108 6.23 2.22 -11.92
N GLY A 109 5.67 1.56 -12.95
CA GLY A 109 5.79 1.98 -14.34
C GLY A 109 5.20 3.37 -14.63
N ALA A 110 4.30 3.87 -13.81
CA ALA A 110 3.72 5.20 -13.91
C ALA A 110 4.56 6.29 -13.21
N LEU A 111 5.50 5.90 -12.34
CA LEU A 111 6.33 6.83 -11.58
C LEU A 111 7.62 7.21 -12.33
N ALA A 112 8.19 8.37 -12.02
CA ALA A 112 9.45 8.85 -12.60
C ALA A 112 10.65 7.92 -12.28
N ILE A 113 10.53 7.12 -11.23
CA ILE A 113 11.57 6.18 -10.76
C ILE A 113 11.61 4.86 -11.54
N ARG A 114 10.71 4.62 -12.51
CA ARG A 114 10.55 3.35 -13.24
C ARG A 114 11.86 2.82 -13.84
N ASP A 115 12.68 3.70 -14.37
CA ASP A 115 13.93 3.37 -15.08
C ASP A 115 15.16 3.37 -14.17
N LEU A 116 14.99 3.70 -12.87
CA LEU A 116 16.07 3.76 -11.89
C LEU A 116 16.12 2.48 -11.05
N PRO A 117 17.31 2.01 -10.66
CA PRO A 117 17.44 0.96 -9.67
C PRO A 117 16.89 1.44 -8.30
N PRO A 118 16.19 0.60 -7.53
CA PRO A 118 15.55 1.02 -6.28
C PRO A 118 16.48 1.66 -5.25
N GLU A 119 17.77 1.35 -5.31
CA GLU A 119 18.80 1.91 -4.44
C GLU A 119 19.13 3.38 -4.78
N GLU A 120 18.63 3.88 -5.90
CA GLU A 120 18.84 5.27 -6.35
C GLU A 120 17.58 6.13 -6.21
N TRP A 121 16.41 5.55 -5.98
CA TRP A 121 15.12 6.27 -6.01
C TRP A 121 15.08 7.51 -5.11
N TYR A 122 15.61 7.42 -3.89
CA TYR A 122 15.55 8.52 -2.89
C TYR A 122 16.94 8.91 -2.38
N LYS A 123 17.99 8.57 -3.11
CA LYS A 123 19.38 8.85 -2.73
C LYS A 123 19.69 10.33 -2.85
N ASP A 124 19.32 10.92 -3.97
CA ASP A 124 19.49 12.35 -4.24
C ASP A 124 18.18 13.09 -3.99
N LEU A 125 18.12 13.80 -2.84
CA LEU A 125 16.92 14.53 -2.45
C LEU A 125 16.60 15.68 -3.40
N ASP A 126 17.59 16.25 -4.09
CA ASP A 126 17.36 17.37 -5.01
C ASP A 126 16.62 16.92 -6.27
N ALA A 127 16.87 15.69 -6.71
CA ALA A 127 16.17 15.09 -7.84
C ALA A 127 14.73 14.64 -7.52
N VAL A 128 14.40 14.40 -6.24
CA VAL A 128 13.08 13.92 -5.82
C VAL A 128 12.02 15.01 -6.04
N ASN A 129 10.95 14.66 -6.73
CA ASN A 129 9.77 15.49 -6.95
C ASN A 129 8.48 14.72 -6.68
N GLY A 130 7.31 15.29 -6.99
CA GLY A 130 6.00 14.67 -6.80
C GLY A 130 5.82 13.32 -7.51
N ASP A 131 6.47 13.15 -8.67
CA ASP A 131 6.33 11.96 -9.51
C ASP A 131 7.10 10.73 -8.99
N TYR A 132 7.82 10.87 -7.87
CA TYR A 132 8.61 9.78 -7.28
C TYR A 132 7.79 8.85 -6.38
N SER A 133 6.63 9.28 -5.93
CA SER A 133 5.77 8.49 -5.05
C SER A 133 4.31 8.92 -5.23
N ALA A 134 3.39 8.00 -5.05
CA ALA A 134 1.98 8.30 -4.91
C ALA A 134 1.57 8.64 -3.46
N TYR A 135 2.51 8.68 -2.51
CA TYR A 135 2.29 9.33 -1.24
C TYR A 135 2.49 10.83 -1.40
N ALA A 136 1.48 11.61 -1.01
CA ALA A 136 1.58 13.05 -0.87
C ALA A 136 2.10 13.39 0.54
N GLY A 137 3.28 13.97 0.65
CA GLY A 137 3.81 14.46 1.92
C GLY A 137 3.35 15.89 2.20
N ARG A 138 3.40 16.29 3.48
CA ARG A 138 3.01 17.62 3.94
C ARG A 138 3.76 18.74 3.20
N ASN A 139 3.06 19.79 2.87
CA ASN A 139 3.66 21.04 2.38
C ASN A 139 4.18 21.87 3.57
N CYS A 140 5.38 21.54 4.05
CA CYS A 140 5.98 22.24 5.20
C CYS A 140 6.36 23.69 4.95
N LYS A 141 6.35 24.18 3.70
CA LYS A 141 6.60 25.59 3.38
C LYS A 141 5.41 26.45 3.75
N GLU A 142 4.21 25.98 3.46
CA GLU A 142 2.96 26.71 3.76
C GLU A 142 2.44 26.32 5.14
N TYR A 143 2.56 25.08 5.53
CA TYR A 143 2.04 24.49 6.78
C TYR A 143 3.16 23.87 7.62
N PRO A 144 4.07 24.69 8.19
CA PRO A 144 5.22 24.18 8.95
C PRO A 144 4.78 23.48 10.23
N LEU A 145 5.40 22.33 10.51
CA LEU A 145 5.21 21.57 11.74
C LEU A 145 5.93 22.28 12.90
N ARG A 146 5.28 23.26 13.53
CA ARG A 146 5.85 24.01 14.67
C ARG A 146 5.68 23.26 15.99
N ASN A 147 4.52 22.64 16.18
CA ASN A 147 4.23 21.76 17.30
C ASN A 147 3.49 20.57 16.70
N ALA A 148 4.10 19.38 16.69
CA ALA A 148 3.47 18.20 16.15
C ALA A 148 2.14 17.94 16.91
N SER A 149 1.03 18.38 16.33
CA SER A 149 -0.31 18.09 16.83
C SER A 149 -0.74 16.73 16.28
N GLY A 150 -1.41 15.95 17.11
CA GLY A 150 -1.99 14.68 16.67
C GLY A 150 -3.01 14.83 15.54
N LYS A 151 -3.48 16.06 15.30
CA LYS A 151 -4.42 16.40 14.23
C LYS A 151 -3.77 16.83 12.92
N ASP A 152 -2.44 17.02 12.90
CA ASP A 152 -1.75 17.41 11.68
C ASP A 152 -1.64 16.22 10.73
N CYS A 153 -2.08 16.40 9.48
CA CYS A 153 -1.82 15.44 8.41
C CYS A 153 -0.34 15.52 8.00
N TRP A 154 0.34 14.39 8.05
CA TRP A 154 1.74 14.29 7.63
C TRP A 154 1.90 13.75 6.23
N ILE A 155 1.17 12.70 5.91
CA ILE A 155 1.24 12.01 4.62
C ILE A 155 -0.16 11.50 4.30
N ALA A 156 -0.54 11.61 3.03
CA ALA A 156 -1.74 10.96 2.52
C ALA A 156 -1.39 10.07 1.33
N THR A 157 -2.21 9.05 1.11
CA THR A 157 -2.22 8.40 -0.20
C THR A 157 -2.99 9.31 -1.15
N ASP A 158 -2.46 9.51 -2.34
CA ASP A 158 -3.22 10.18 -3.37
C ASP A 158 -4.38 9.28 -3.81
N ASN A 159 -5.57 9.82 -3.90
CA ASN A 159 -6.75 9.07 -4.32
C ASN A 159 -7.01 9.26 -5.82
N ASP A 160 -5.97 9.16 -6.62
CA ASP A 160 -6.11 9.09 -8.07
C ASP A 160 -6.64 7.69 -8.44
N PRO A 161 -7.87 7.58 -9.00
CA PRO A 161 -8.47 6.28 -9.34
C PRO A 161 -7.66 5.48 -10.37
N GLU A 162 -6.83 6.13 -11.16
CA GLU A 162 -5.97 5.47 -12.15
C GLU A 162 -4.66 4.97 -11.53
N MET A 163 -4.15 5.67 -10.52
CA MET A 163 -2.81 5.45 -9.98
C MET A 163 -2.79 4.87 -8.56
N ASN A 164 -3.88 4.98 -7.79
CA ASN A 164 -3.90 4.61 -6.37
C ASN A 164 -5.15 3.78 -6.01
N PHE A 165 -5.74 4.00 -4.82
CA PHE A 165 -6.97 3.36 -4.40
C PHE A 165 -8.18 4.08 -5.01
N ARG A 166 -9.15 3.30 -5.51
CA ARG A 166 -10.27 3.86 -6.29
C ARG A 166 -11.23 4.71 -5.45
N THR A 167 -11.47 4.31 -4.20
CA THR A 167 -12.52 4.90 -3.35
C THR A 167 -12.01 5.32 -1.98
N THR A 168 -10.74 5.06 -1.70
CA THR A 168 -10.19 5.17 -0.35
C THR A 168 -8.91 5.99 -0.36
N THR A 169 -8.80 6.95 0.57
CA THR A 169 -7.56 7.65 0.88
C THR A 169 -7.13 7.31 2.30
N LEU A 170 -5.85 7.01 2.49
CA LEU A 170 -5.25 6.84 3.81
C LEU A 170 -4.51 8.12 4.19
N VAL A 171 -4.71 8.57 5.42
CA VAL A 171 -4.08 9.77 5.95
C VAL A 171 -3.30 9.41 7.20
N LEU A 172 -1.99 9.65 7.19
CA LEU A 172 -1.13 9.50 8.37
C LEU A 172 -1.15 10.80 9.17
N MET A 173 -1.59 10.70 10.41
CA MET A 173 -1.66 11.84 11.33
C MET A 173 -0.38 11.96 12.19
N GLY A 174 -0.18 13.14 12.77
CA GLY A 174 0.99 13.46 13.58
C GLY A 174 1.11 12.69 14.89
N ASP A 175 0.06 12.02 15.35
CA ASP A 175 0.08 11.09 16.49
C ASP A 175 0.42 9.64 16.08
N GLY A 176 0.63 9.38 14.79
CA GLY A 176 0.93 8.06 14.24
C GLY A 176 -0.30 7.23 13.89
N THR A 177 -1.50 7.75 14.08
CA THR A 177 -2.72 7.09 13.59
C THR A 177 -2.80 7.18 12.07
N THR A 178 -3.41 6.19 11.46
CA THR A 178 -3.70 6.19 10.02
C THR A 178 -5.20 6.08 9.84
N ASP A 179 -5.80 7.17 9.43
CA ASP A 179 -7.23 7.25 9.14
C ASP A 179 -7.50 6.77 7.72
N ARG A 180 -8.64 6.13 7.54
CA ARG A 180 -9.16 5.69 6.25
C ARG A 180 -10.35 6.56 5.90
N LEU A 181 -10.24 7.27 4.80
CA LEU A 181 -11.30 8.13 4.27
C LEU A 181 -11.92 7.44 3.08
N GLU A 182 -13.23 7.21 3.14
CA GLU A 182 -14.00 6.71 2.01
C GLU A 182 -14.68 7.89 1.31
N ILE A 183 -14.55 7.96 -0.01
CA ILE A 183 -15.19 9.00 -0.82
C ILE A 183 -16.69 9.04 -0.56
N ALA A 184 -17.35 7.88 -0.51
CA ALA A 184 -18.78 7.79 -0.27
C ALA A 184 -19.20 8.42 1.06
N ASP A 185 -18.43 8.19 2.13
CA ASP A 185 -18.70 8.75 3.46
C ASP A 185 -18.52 10.27 3.46
N LEU A 186 -17.50 10.77 2.77
CA LEU A 186 -17.24 12.22 2.65
C LEU A 186 -18.32 12.93 1.82
N GLN A 187 -18.82 12.27 0.78
CA GLN A 187 -19.94 12.79 -0.02
C GLN A 187 -21.24 12.80 0.79
N GLU A 188 -21.50 11.78 1.62
CA GLU A 188 -22.67 11.72 2.48
C GLU A 188 -22.62 12.79 3.58
N GLN A 189 -21.43 13.08 4.11
CA GLN A 189 -21.20 14.12 5.09
C GLN A 189 -21.23 15.54 4.48
N GLY A 190 -21.23 15.66 3.15
CA GLY A 190 -21.20 16.95 2.44
C GLY A 190 -19.85 17.63 2.46
N VAL A 191 -18.79 16.91 2.81
CA VAL A 191 -17.40 17.40 2.76
C VAL A 191 -16.89 17.40 1.33
N LEU A 192 -17.30 16.40 0.54
CA LEU A 192 -16.98 16.24 -0.88
C LEU A 192 -18.26 16.41 -1.70
N ALA A 193 -18.18 17.06 -2.86
CA ALA A 193 -19.32 17.17 -3.77
C ALA A 193 -19.67 15.78 -4.35
N LYS A 194 -20.96 15.55 -4.67
CA LYS A 194 -21.43 14.24 -5.14
C LYS A 194 -20.87 13.82 -6.52
N ASP A 195 -20.39 14.77 -7.27
CA ASP A 195 -19.79 14.61 -8.60
C ASP A 195 -18.25 14.59 -8.55
N GLU A 196 -17.66 14.78 -7.37
CA GLU A 196 -16.21 14.62 -7.17
C GLU A 196 -15.88 13.15 -6.89
N GLU A 197 -15.06 12.57 -7.75
CA GLU A 197 -14.58 11.18 -7.64
C GLU A 197 -13.16 11.11 -7.03
N TYR A 198 -12.63 12.25 -6.61
CA TYR A 198 -11.23 12.41 -6.22
C TYR A 198 -11.10 13.30 -5.00
N LEU A 199 -10.36 12.84 -3.98
CA LEU A 199 -10.05 13.61 -2.78
C LEU A 199 -8.62 14.16 -2.88
N GLN A 200 -8.47 15.43 -3.22
CA GLN A 200 -7.19 16.12 -3.08
C GLN A 200 -6.88 16.40 -1.60
N VAL A 201 -5.71 15.99 -1.16
CA VAL A 201 -5.17 16.40 0.14
C VAL A 201 -4.36 17.67 -0.07
N GLY A 202 -4.76 18.76 0.56
CA GLY A 202 -4.12 20.04 0.38
C GLY A 202 -4.85 21.16 1.14
N PRO A 203 -4.58 22.45 0.84
CA PRO A 203 -5.13 23.58 1.56
C PRO A 203 -6.65 23.64 1.64
N ASP A 204 -7.31 23.11 0.62
CA ASP A 204 -8.78 23.07 0.54
C ASP A 204 -9.35 21.75 1.06
N SER A 205 -8.50 20.87 1.60
CA SER A 205 -8.88 19.59 2.21
C SER A 205 -9.28 19.79 3.67
N PRO A 206 -10.24 19.00 4.22
CA PRO A 206 -10.50 18.98 5.65
C PRO A 206 -9.30 18.45 6.46
N TYR A 207 -8.26 17.99 5.80
CA TYR A 207 -7.01 17.47 6.37
C TYR A 207 -5.83 18.35 5.89
N GLU A 208 -5.71 19.51 6.47
CA GLU A 208 -4.54 20.38 6.31
C GLU A 208 -3.28 19.85 7.00
#